data_1322c708c48337ffc3ab5f9df5edb654
#
_entry.id   1322c708c48337ffc3ab5f9df5edb654
#
_cell.length_a   1.000
_cell.length_b   1.000
_cell.length_c   1.000
_cell.angle_alpha   90.00
_cell.angle_beta   90.00
_cell.angle_gamma   90.00
#
_symmetry.space_group_name_H-M   'P 1'
#
loop_
_entity.id
_entity.type
_entity.pdbx_description
1 polymer ?
#
loop_
_entity_poly.entity_id
_entity_poly.type
_entity_poly.pdbx_seq_one_letter_code
_entity_poly.pdbx_strand_id
1 'polypeptide(L)'
;MLCPKCGTDVDDRASFCPVCGTPMNAVQFRGYRAPVERRSIPLCIVLSIITCGIYSLYWLYCIVNDLNSASGETEDTSGGMVILLGIVTCGIYTIYWYYKAAGKVNRIREMNNLPQDSSLCILYLILSLFGFGIVTMALIQDELNKVAM
;
A
#
# COMPACT_ATOMS: atom_id res chain seq x y z
N MET A 1 19.91 -22.16 8.27
CA MET A 1 19.77 -21.59 6.91
C MET A 1 21.09 -21.04 6.40
N LEU A 2 21.30 -21.02 5.11
CA LEU A 2 22.54 -20.52 4.53
C LEU A 2 22.51 -18.98 4.42
N CYS A 3 23.60 -18.34 4.86
CA CYS A 3 23.76 -16.90 4.69
C CYS A 3 23.86 -16.54 3.20
N PRO A 4 23.04 -15.64 2.66
CA PRO A 4 23.04 -15.32 1.23
C PRO A 4 24.31 -14.56 0.78
N LYS A 5 25.11 -14.04 1.71
CA LYS A 5 26.31 -13.28 1.40
C LYS A 5 27.58 -14.10 1.45
N CYS A 6 27.74 -14.97 2.43
CA CYS A 6 28.97 -15.77 2.62
C CYS A 6 28.74 -17.28 2.50
N GLY A 7 27.50 -17.76 2.39
CA GLY A 7 27.17 -19.18 2.24
C GLY A 7 27.35 -20.03 3.50
N THR A 8 27.66 -19.42 4.64
CA THR A 8 27.84 -20.14 5.91
C THR A 8 26.50 -20.57 6.45
N ASP A 9 26.44 -21.78 7.02
CA ASP A 9 25.24 -22.26 7.71
C ASP A 9 25.07 -21.51 9.04
N VAL A 10 23.92 -20.91 9.22
CA VAL A 10 23.58 -20.04 10.36
C VAL A 10 22.28 -20.56 11.00
N ASP A 11 22.21 -20.48 12.32
CA ASP A 11 20.99 -20.83 13.06
C ASP A 11 19.79 -20.00 12.56
N ASP A 12 18.65 -20.66 12.36
CA ASP A 12 17.40 -20.03 11.88
C ASP A 12 16.88 -18.91 12.81
N ARG A 13 17.38 -18.85 14.03
CA ARG A 13 17.06 -17.83 15.02
C ARG A 13 18.09 -16.70 15.12
N ALA A 14 19.17 -16.78 14.37
CA ALA A 14 20.23 -15.77 14.44
C ALA A 14 19.77 -14.46 13.78
N SER A 15 19.91 -13.36 14.48
CA SER A 15 19.62 -12.01 13.96
C SER A 15 20.69 -11.52 12.99
N PHE A 16 21.93 -12.05 13.08
CA PHE A 16 23.05 -11.70 12.24
C PHE A 16 23.87 -12.94 11.89
N CYS A 17 24.54 -12.91 10.74
CA CYS A 17 25.54 -13.91 10.40
C CYS A 17 26.80 -13.68 11.26
N PRO A 18 27.28 -14.70 12.02
CA PRO A 18 28.46 -14.53 12.88
C PRO A 18 29.77 -14.39 12.06
N VAL A 19 29.74 -14.72 10.78
CA VAL A 19 30.93 -14.72 9.92
C VAL A 19 31.09 -13.40 9.17
N CYS A 20 30.00 -12.87 8.58
CA CYS A 20 30.06 -11.65 7.78
C CYS A 20 29.27 -10.47 8.35
N GLY A 21 28.59 -10.64 9.49
CA GLY A 21 27.81 -9.59 10.15
C GLY A 21 26.56 -9.15 9.40
N THR A 22 26.16 -9.87 8.35
CA THR A 22 24.95 -9.51 7.59
C THR A 22 23.71 -9.76 8.44
N PRO A 23 22.82 -8.77 8.61
CA PRO A 23 21.58 -8.98 9.35
C PRO A 23 20.67 -9.97 8.63
N MET A 24 20.35 -11.08 9.28
CA MET A 24 19.55 -12.15 8.70
C MET A 24 18.07 -11.73 8.56
N ASN A 25 17.59 -10.83 9.40
CA ASN A 25 16.23 -10.29 9.28
C ASN A 25 16.06 -9.37 8.06
N ALA A 26 17.14 -8.76 7.55
CA ALA A 26 17.08 -7.95 6.32
C ALA A 26 16.88 -8.82 5.06
N VAL A 27 17.15 -10.12 5.13
CA VAL A 27 16.96 -11.04 4.01
C VAL A 27 15.49 -11.41 3.81
N GLN A 28 14.68 -11.35 4.87
CA GLN A 28 13.25 -11.61 4.78
C GLN A 28 12.48 -10.47 4.07
N PHE A 29 13.08 -9.28 3.97
CA PHE A 29 12.49 -8.16 3.25
C PHE A 29 12.75 -8.19 1.73
N ARG A 30 13.54 -9.14 1.25
CA ARG A 30 13.73 -9.36 -0.19
C ARG A 30 12.46 -9.99 -0.77
N GLY A 31 11.50 -9.15 -1.12
CA GLY A 31 10.29 -9.56 -1.81
C GLY A 31 9.13 -9.93 -0.87
N TYR A 32 8.86 -9.12 0.17
CA TYR A 32 7.54 -9.14 0.78
C TYR A 32 6.51 -8.84 -0.32
N ARG A 33 6.03 -9.91 -0.92
CA ARG A 33 4.87 -9.81 -1.81
C ARG A 33 3.64 -9.74 -0.93
N ALA A 34 3.07 -8.57 -0.87
CA ALA A 34 1.82 -8.38 -0.17
C ALA A 34 0.76 -9.35 -0.72
N PRO A 35 -0.11 -9.91 0.12
CA PRO A 35 -1.24 -10.72 -0.33
C PRO A 35 -2.31 -9.80 -0.97
N VAL A 36 -1.92 -9.12 -2.03
CA VAL A 36 -2.68 -8.10 -2.72
C VAL A 36 -2.92 -8.57 -4.15
N GLU A 37 -4.13 -8.46 -4.60
CA GLU A 37 -4.52 -8.84 -5.95
C GLU A 37 -4.23 -7.71 -6.95
N ARG A 38 -3.59 -8.06 -8.06
CA ARG A 38 -3.40 -7.10 -9.16
C ARG A 38 -4.73 -6.78 -9.83
N ARG A 39 -4.96 -5.49 -10.04
CA ARG A 39 -6.17 -5.01 -10.73
C ARG A 39 -5.81 -4.15 -11.92
N SER A 40 -6.61 -4.27 -12.97
CA SER A 40 -6.48 -3.42 -14.16
C SER A 40 -7.03 -2.03 -13.88
N ILE A 41 -6.15 -1.05 -13.74
CA ILE A 41 -6.52 0.35 -13.46
C ILE A 41 -7.52 0.90 -14.48
N PRO A 42 -7.30 0.75 -15.81
CA PRO A 42 -8.26 1.23 -16.82
C PRO A 42 -9.65 0.62 -16.66
N LEU A 43 -9.73 -0.68 -16.34
CA LEU A 43 -10.99 -1.37 -16.12
C LEU A 43 -11.73 -0.82 -14.89
N CYS A 44 -11.02 -0.58 -13.80
CA CYS A 44 -11.59 0.00 -12.58
C CYS A 44 -12.15 1.41 -12.84
N ILE A 45 -11.44 2.23 -13.61
CA ILE A 45 -11.89 3.58 -13.99
C ILE A 45 -13.14 3.50 -14.86
N VAL A 46 -13.15 2.66 -15.89
CA VAL A 46 -14.31 2.49 -16.79
C VAL A 46 -15.52 2.01 -16.02
N LEU A 47 -15.36 1.01 -15.16
CA LEU A 47 -16.45 0.51 -14.31
C LEU A 47 -16.98 1.57 -13.35
N SER A 48 -16.11 2.40 -12.79
CA SER A 48 -16.51 3.51 -11.92
C SER A 48 -17.37 4.55 -12.66
N ILE A 49 -17.03 4.83 -13.91
CA ILE A 49 -17.80 5.76 -14.76
C ILE A 49 -19.16 5.15 -15.14
N ILE A 50 -19.18 3.89 -15.59
CA ILE A 50 -20.41 3.19 -16.02
C ILE A 50 -21.41 3.06 -14.87
N THR A 51 -20.94 2.79 -13.66
CA THR A 51 -21.79 2.62 -12.46
C THR A 51 -22.08 3.92 -11.72
N CYS A 52 -21.79 5.09 -12.33
CA CYS A 52 -22.00 6.40 -11.69
C CYS A 52 -21.31 6.53 -10.33
N GLY A 53 -20.15 5.93 -10.15
CA GLY A 53 -19.36 6.02 -8.93
C GLY A 53 -19.61 4.92 -7.89
N ILE A 54 -20.61 4.06 -8.06
CA ILE A 54 -20.88 2.96 -7.12
C ILE A 54 -19.69 1.99 -7.09
N TYR A 55 -19.13 1.65 -8.24
CA TYR A 55 -17.95 0.80 -8.31
C TYR A 55 -16.72 1.43 -7.64
N SER A 56 -16.60 2.76 -7.64
CA SER A 56 -15.50 3.45 -6.98
C SER A 56 -15.50 3.24 -5.46
N LEU A 57 -16.67 3.11 -4.84
CA LEU A 57 -16.79 2.76 -3.41
C LEU A 57 -16.27 1.35 -3.13
N TYR A 58 -16.63 0.40 -3.98
CA TYR A 58 -16.11 -0.97 -3.89
C TYR A 58 -14.60 -1.01 -4.12
N TRP A 59 -14.12 -0.28 -5.11
CA TRP A 59 -12.68 -0.19 -5.40
C TRP A 59 -11.92 0.44 -4.24
N LEU A 60 -12.46 1.52 -3.66
CA LEU A 60 -11.88 2.15 -2.46
C LEU A 60 -11.83 1.15 -1.29
N TYR A 61 -12.89 0.40 -1.06
CA TYR A 61 -12.92 -0.65 -0.04
C TYR A 61 -11.76 -1.65 -0.23
N CYS A 62 -11.57 -2.13 -1.44
CA CYS A 62 -10.50 -3.06 -1.76
C CYS A 62 -9.11 -2.42 -1.56
N ILE A 63 -8.91 -1.19 -2.04
CA ILE A 63 -7.64 -0.46 -1.88
C ILE A 63 -7.29 -0.27 -0.41
N VAL A 64 -8.25 0.11 0.43
CA VAL A 64 -8.00 0.31 1.87
C VAL A 64 -7.51 -0.98 2.51
N ASN A 65 -8.21 -2.08 2.27
CA ASN A 65 -7.85 -3.36 2.85
C ASN A 65 -6.51 -3.90 2.30
N ASP A 66 -6.29 -3.77 1.00
CA ASP A 66 -5.04 -4.17 0.35
C ASP A 66 -3.86 -3.35 0.86
N LEU A 67 -4.05 -2.04 1.03
CA LEU A 67 -3.02 -1.13 1.53
C LEU A 67 -2.68 -1.43 3.00
N ASN A 68 -3.68 -1.71 3.83
CA ASN A 68 -3.48 -2.12 5.22
C ASN A 68 -2.71 -3.44 5.30
N SER A 69 -3.06 -4.41 4.47
CA SER A 69 -2.35 -5.69 4.40
C SER A 69 -0.92 -5.52 3.90
N ALA A 70 -0.71 -4.71 2.87
CA ALA A 70 0.61 -4.49 2.28
C ALA A 70 1.55 -3.70 3.19
N SER A 71 1.03 -2.74 3.96
CA SER A 71 1.82 -1.96 4.92
C SER A 71 2.06 -2.67 6.27
N GLY A 72 1.39 -3.80 6.49
CA GLY A 72 1.43 -4.51 7.77
C GLY A 72 0.59 -3.88 8.89
N GLU A 73 -0.22 -2.88 8.57
CA GLU A 73 -1.10 -2.17 9.52
C GLU A 73 -2.52 -2.74 9.48
N THR A 74 -2.66 -4.03 9.76
CA THR A 74 -3.94 -4.75 9.67
C THR A 74 -4.97 -4.29 10.71
N GLU A 75 -4.54 -3.63 11.76
CA GLU A 75 -5.41 -3.11 12.83
C GLU A 75 -5.89 -1.67 12.58
N ASP A 76 -5.48 -1.05 11.47
CA ASP A 76 -5.94 0.28 11.12
C ASP A 76 -7.38 0.25 10.55
N THR A 77 -7.92 1.43 10.29
CA THR A 77 -9.30 1.62 9.81
C THR A 77 -9.59 0.74 8.59
N SER A 78 -10.60 -0.10 8.67
CA SER A 78 -11.02 -0.98 7.58
C SER A 78 -11.66 -0.21 6.42
N GLY A 79 -11.73 -0.83 5.24
CA GLY A 79 -12.35 -0.24 4.06
C GLY A 79 -13.80 0.19 4.27
N GLY A 80 -14.59 -0.63 4.97
CA GLY A 80 -15.97 -0.30 5.31
C GLY A 80 -16.09 0.92 6.21
N MET A 81 -15.19 1.06 7.19
CA MET A 81 -15.18 2.20 8.10
C MET A 81 -14.76 3.49 7.37
N VAL A 82 -13.78 3.42 6.47
CA VAL A 82 -13.36 4.57 5.66
C VAL A 82 -14.52 5.09 4.80
N ILE A 83 -15.27 4.20 4.18
CA ILE A 83 -16.44 4.55 3.38
C ILE A 83 -17.53 5.17 4.27
N LEU A 84 -17.86 4.54 5.38
CA LEU A 84 -18.87 5.02 6.32
C LEU A 84 -18.54 6.43 6.83
N LEU A 85 -17.32 6.63 7.31
CA LEU A 85 -16.86 7.94 7.77
C LEU A 85 -16.79 8.96 6.63
N GLY A 86 -16.42 8.54 5.42
CA GLY A 86 -16.44 9.39 4.23
C GLY A 86 -17.86 9.89 3.89
N ILE A 87 -18.85 9.02 3.99
CA ILE A 87 -20.25 9.40 3.76
C ILE A 87 -20.75 10.34 4.87
N VAL A 88 -20.53 10.02 6.13
CA VAL A 88 -20.96 10.80 7.29
C VAL A 88 -20.33 12.21 7.29
N THR A 89 -19.07 12.33 6.88
CA THR A 89 -18.34 13.61 6.85
C THR A 89 -18.39 14.31 5.49
N CYS A 90 -19.27 13.87 4.57
CA CYS A 90 -19.37 14.42 3.21
C CYS A 90 -18.02 14.43 2.44
N GLY A 91 -17.21 13.39 2.62
CA GLY A 91 -15.95 13.22 1.92
C GLY A 91 -14.71 13.80 2.62
N ILE A 92 -14.85 14.56 3.69
CA ILE A 92 -13.73 15.17 4.43
C ILE A 92 -12.81 14.08 4.99
N TYR A 93 -13.38 13.03 5.58
CA TYR A 93 -12.60 11.92 6.10
C TYR A 93 -11.83 11.18 5.00
N THR A 94 -12.39 11.07 3.81
CA THR A 94 -11.73 10.43 2.67
C THR A 94 -10.47 11.20 2.25
N ILE A 95 -10.49 12.52 2.27
CA ILE A 95 -9.32 13.37 2.01
C ILE A 95 -8.22 13.11 3.04
N TYR A 96 -8.59 13.07 4.32
CA TYR A 96 -7.65 12.72 5.40
C TYR A 96 -7.08 11.31 5.23
N TRP A 97 -7.91 10.36 4.83
CA TRP A 97 -7.47 8.99 4.58
C TRP A 97 -6.45 8.92 3.43
N TYR A 98 -6.64 9.68 2.35
CA TYR A 98 -5.65 9.75 1.27
C TYR A 98 -4.30 10.26 1.74
N TYR A 99 -4.28 11.21 2.65
CA TYR A 99 -3.04 11.66 3.28
C TYR A 99 -2.35 10.52 4.06
N LYS A 100 -3.10 9.77 4.84
CA LYS A 100 -2.60 8.58 5.54
C LYS A 100 -2.11 7.51 4.55
N ALA A 101 -2.85 7.30 3.48
CA ALA A 101 -2.51 6.32 2.44
C ALA A 101 -1.14 6.61 1.79
N ALA A 102 -0.80 7.87 1.57
CA ALA A 102 0.51 8.25 1.07
C ALA A 102 1.65 7.81 2.01
N GLY A 103 1.45 7.95 3.32
CA GLY A 103 2.40 7.44 4.32
C GLY A 103 2.56 5.92 4.26
N LYS A 104 1.46 5.19 4.09
CA LYS A 104 1.47 3.73 3.92
C LYS A 104 2.16 3.30 2.63
N VAL A 105 1.93 4.01 1.53
CA VAL A 105 2.63 3.77 0.25
C VAL A 105 4.13 3.95 0.42
N ASN A 106 4.59 5.01 1.09
CA ASN A 106 6.00 5.21 1.37
C ASN A 106 6.58 4.09 2.23
N ARG A 107 5.84 3.59 3.20
CA ARG A 107 6.26 2.44 4.01
C ARG A 107 6.39 1.18 3.18
N ILE A 108 5.46 0.92 2.26
CA ILE A 108 5.54 -0.21 1.33
C ILE A 108 6.76 -0.07 0.43
N ARG A 109 7.06 1.13 -0.07
CA ARG A 109 8.25 1.41 -0.88
C ARG A 109 9.53 1.15 -0.09
N GLU A 110 9.60 1.60 1.16
CA GLU A 110 10.74 1.32 2.05
C GLU A 110 10.95 -0.18 2.25
N MET A 111 9.88 -0.93 2.51
CA MET A 111 9.93 -2.40 2.66
C MET A 111 10.44 -3.12 1.41
N ASN A 112 10.26 -2.54 0.23
CA ASN A 112 10.71 -3.08 -1.05
C ASN A 112 12.01 -2.43 -1.57
N ASN A 113 12.73 -1.68 -0.71
CA ASN A 113 13.95 -0.95 -1.07
C ASN A 113 13.77 0.05 -2.23
N LEU A 114 12.57 0.61 -2.37
CA LEU A 114 12.27 1.67 -3.32
C LEU A 114 12.48 3.03 -2.67
N PRO A 115 12.85 4.08 -3.43
CA PRO A 115 13.01 5.40 -2.88
C PRO A 115 11.68 5.93 -2.34
N GLN A 116 11.71 6.51 -1.15
CA GLN A 116 10.56 7.20 -0.59
C GLN A 116 10.33 8.52 -1.33
N ASP A 117 9.07 8.87 -1.49
CA ASP A 117 8.66 10.13 -2.10
C ASP A 117 7.77 10.91 -1.13
N SER A 118 8.34 11.93 -0.51
CA SER A 118 7.61 12.79 0.44
C SER A 118 6.56 13.67 -0.25
N SER A 119 6.64 13.84 -1.57
CA SER A 119 5.66 14.61 -2.33
C SER A 119 4.32 13.89 -2.50
N LEU A 120 4.26 12.57 -2.31
CA LEU A 120 3.03 11.78 -2.42
C LEU A 120 1.94 12.27 -1.48
N CYS A 121 2.28 12.64 -0.26
CA CYS A 121 1.30 13.14 0.72
C CYS A 121 0.59 14.40 0.21
N ILE A 122 1.37 15.34 -0.33
CA ILE A 122 0.85 16.60 -0.88
C ILE A 122 0.08 16.33 -2.17
N LEU A 123 0.61 15.48 -3.04
CA LEU A 123 -0.02 15.12 -4.31
C LEU A 123 -1.41 14.49 -4.09
N TYR A 124 -1.51 13.50 -3.21
CA TYR A 124 -2.78 12.83 -2.92
C TYR A 124 -3.79 13.77 -2.26
N LEU A 125 -3.32 14.65 -1.38
CA LEU A 125 -4.16 15.65 -0.75
C LEU A 125 -4.73 16.64 -1.77
N ILE A 126 -3.89 17.19 -2.64
CA ILE A 126 -4.32 18.15 -3.67
C ILE A 126 -5.30 17.48 -4.64
N LEU A 127 -4.97 16.30 -5.15
CA LEU A 127 -5.85 15.58 -6.07
C LEU A 127 -7.22 15.30 -5.44
N SER A 128 -7.26 14.88 -4.19
CA SER A 128 -8.51 14.58 -3.51
C SER A 128 -9.33 15.84 -3.23
N LEU A 129 -8.67 16.96 -2.92
CA LEU A 129 -9.32 18.24 -2.67
C LEU A 129 -9.99 18.81 -3.93
N PHE A 130 -9.39 18.63 -5.11
CA PHE A 130 -9.97 19.04 -6.39
C PHE A 130 -10.98 18.05 -6.97
N GLY A 131 -11.34 17.01 -6.24
CA GLY A 131 -12.31 16.00 -6.69
C GLY A 131 -11.74 14.91 -7.60
N PHE A 132 -10.43 14.86 -7.77
CA PHE A 132 -9.73 13.82 -8.54
C PHE A 132 -9.42 12.56 -7.72
N GLY A 133 -10.33 12.18 -6.82
CA GLY A 133 -10.15 10.98 -5.99
C GLY A 133 -9.92 9.70 -6.78
N ILE A 134 -10.53 9.56 -7.95
CA ILE A 134 -10.32 8.42 -8.86
C ILE A 134 -8.86 8.36 -9.32
N VAL A 135 -8.24 9.50 -9.64
CA VAL A 135 -6.82 9.56 -10.02
C VAL A 135 -5.93 9.15 -8.85
N THR A 136 -6.25 9.61 -7.64
CA THR A 136 -5.54 9.19 -6.42
C THR A 136 -5.64 7.68 -6.22
N MET A 137 -6.83 7.10 -6.37
CA MET A 137 -7.05 5.66 -6.28
C MET A 137 -6.24 4.90 -7.34
N ALA A 138 -6.18 5.41 -8.56
CA ALA A 138 -5.38 4.82 -9.64
C ALA A 138 -3.88 4.82 -9.30
N LEU A 139 -3.36 5.89 -8.73
CA LEU A 139 -1.96 5.98 -8.31
C LEU A 139 -1.64 5.02 -7.17
N ILE A 140 -2.51 4.90 -6.18
CA ILE A 140 -2.36 3.94 -5.08
C ILE A 140 -2.41 2.51 -5.61
N GLN A 141 -3.33 2.21 -6.51
CA GLN A 141 -3.44 0.88 -7.12
C GLN A 141 -2.20 0.52 -7.95
N ASP A 142 -1.60 1.48 -8.64
CA ASP A 142 -0.36 1.27 -9.37
C ASP A 142 0.78 0.86 -8.43
N GLU A 143 0.92 1.54 -7.29
CA GLU A 143 1.90 1.17 -6.27
C GLU A 143 1.61 -0.22 -5.67
N LEU A 144 0.36 -0.54 -5.41
CA LEU A 144 -0.05 -1.88 -4.94
C LEU A 144 0.25 -2.96 -5.98
N ASN A 145 0.00 -2.69 -7.26
CA ASN A 145 0.29 -3.63 -8.36
C ASN A 145 1.79 -3.93 -8.50
N LYS A 146 2.66 -2.99 -8.15
CA LYS A 146 4.12 -3.19 -8.17
C LYS A 146 4.59 -4.21 -7.12
N VAL A 147 3.89 -4.30 -5.99
CA VAL A 147 4.21 -5.20 -4.88
C VAL A 147 3.29 -6.41 -4.80
N ALA A 148 2.25 -6.47 -5.61
CA ALA A 148 1.31 -7.59 -5.69
C ALA A 148 1.97 -8.86 -6.26
N MET A 149 1.50 -9.99 -5.79
CA MET A 149 1.93 -11.30 -6.29
C MET A 149 1.49 -11.53 -7.74
#